data_c5563800f89fcac63c6af49a2ab4b874
#
_entry.id   c5563800f89fcac63c6af49a2ab4b874
#
_cell.length_a   1.000
_cell.length_b   1.000
_cell.length_c   1.000
_cell.angle_alpha   90.00
_cell.angle_beta   90.00
_cell.angle_gamma   90.00
#
_symmetry.space_group_name_H-M   'P 1'
#
loop_
_entity.id
_entity.type
_entity.pdbx_description
1 polymer ?
#
loop_
_entity_poly.entity_id
_entity_poly.type
_entity_poly.pdbx_seq_one_letter_code
_entity_poly.pdbx_strand_id
1 'polypeptide(L)'
;MKNLIMMCLVFISVTVFAHAPLLSVDDNKDGTIYIEAGFSNGEKADGMEFFIVKDKPYNGPEDTYEGKMIIFKGKFDKKSSVTILKPLTPKYEIVFNGGPAHIITKKGPKLEENEVPEWKEKVEKADYLNEWKEKMIQK
;
A
#
# COMPACT_ATOMS: atom_id res chain seq x y z
N MET A 1 -65.65 9.20 -4.33
CA MET A 1 -64.51 8.92 -5.22
C MET A 1 -63.23 9.06 -4.42
N LYS A 2 -62.58 7.97 -4.18
CA LYS A 2 -61.30 7.95 -3.46
C LYS A 2 -60.20 8.08 -4.50
N ASN A 3 -59.52 9.24 -4.54
CA ASN A 3 -58.34 9.42 -5.35
C ASN A 3 -57.19 8.64 -4.76
N LEU A 4 -56.93 7.50 -5.39
CA LEU A 4 -55.71 6.75 -5.10
C LEU A 4 -54.51 7.46 -5.72
N ILE A 5 -53.91 8.32 -4.97
CA ILE A 5 -52.58 8.89 -5.35
C ILE A 5 -51.59 7.73 -5.18
N MET A 6 -51.34 7.06 -6.30
CA MET A 6 -50.27 6.08 -6.41
C MET A 6 -48.97 6.86 -6.46
N MET A 7 -48.41 7.06 -5.28
CA MET A 7 -47.08 7.66 -5.14
C MET A 7 -46.07 6.64 -5.60
N CYS A 8 -45.71 6.70 -6.88
CA CYS A 8 -44.57 5.97 -7.42
C CYS A 8 -43.30 6.53 -6.73
N LEU A 9 -42.89 5.87 -5.66
CA LEU A 9 -41.55 6.07 -5.12
C LEU A 9 -40.57 5.51 -6.17
N VAL A 10 -40.10 6.40 -7.03
CA VAL A 10 -38.94 6.08 -7.88
C VAL A 10 -37.75 6.03 -6.94
N PHE A 11 -37.38 4.83 -6.51
CA PHE A 11 -36.08 4.59 -5.93
C PHE A 11 -35.04 4.84 -7.03
N ILE A 12 -34.55 6.08 -7.08
CA ILE A 12 -33.33 6.36 -7.81
C ILE A 12 -32.24 5.67 -6.98
N SER A 13 -31.94 4.44 -7.35
CA SER A 13 -30.73 3.78 -6.92
C SER A 13 -29.57 4.54 -7.54
N VAL A 14 -29.06 5.52 -6.81
CA VAL A 14 -27.78 6.11 -7.13
C VAL A 14 -26.77 4.98 -6.92
N THR A 15 -26.41 4.32 -8.02
CA THR A 15 -25.24 3.46 -8.02
C THR A 15 -24.05 4.36 -7.81
N VAL A 16 -23.67 4.55 -6.56
CA VAL A 16 -22.38 5.13 -6.22
C VAL A 16 -21.37 4.10 -6.73
N PHE A 17 -20.80 4.36 -7.91
CA PHE A 17 -19.64 3.64 -8.38
C PHE A 17 -18.49 3.97 -7.41
N ALA A 18 -18.39 3.20 -6.35
CA ALA A 18 -17.25 3.26 -5.46
C ALA A 18 -16.04 2.80 -6.28
N HIS A 19 -15.10 3.70 -6.53
CA HIS A 19 -13.83 3.38 -7.17
C HIS A 19 -13.04 2.48 -6.23
N ALA A 20 -12.95 1.19 -6.53
CA ALA A 20 -12.19 0.27 -5.70
C ALA A 20 -10.69 0.56 -5.86
N PRO A 21 -9.93 0.66 -4.77
CA PRO A 21 -8.48 0.76 -4.85
C PRO A 21 -7.90 -0.56 -5.35
N LEU A 22 -6.86 -0.47 -6.18
CA LEU A 22 -6.13 -1.59 -6.73
C LEU A 22 -4.67 -1.50 -6.30
N LEU A 23 -4.08 -2.61 -5.94
CA LEU A 23 -2.69 -2.71 -5.53
C LEU A 23 -2.07 -3.98 -6.07
N SER A 24 -0.94 -3.86 -6.75
CA SER A 24 -0.11 -4.95 -7.22
C SER A 24 1.27 -4.86 -6.57
N VAL A 25 1.80 -6.00 -6.16
CA VAL A 25 3.14 -6.11 -5.58
C VAL A 25 3.86 -7.26 -6.26
N ASP A 26 4.89 -6.93 -7.03
CA ASP A 26 5.68 -7.89 -7.78
C ASP A 26 7.07 -8.04 -7.18
N ASP A 27 7.52 -9.28 -7.08
CA ASP A 27 8.86 -9.62 -6.60
C ASP A 27 9.86 -9.57 -7.75
N ASN A 28 10.78 -8.60 -7.73
CA ASN A 28 11.83 -8.50 -8.73
C ASN A 28 12.94 -9.53 -8.53
N LYS A 29 12.97 -10.23 -7.41
CA LYS A 29 13.95 -11.26 -7.05
C LYS A 29 15.41 -10.79 -7.04
N ASP A 30 15.59 -9.51 -6.82
CA ASP A 30 16.89 -8.82 -6.76
C ASP A 30 17.04 -7.99 -5.46
N GLY A 31 16.25 -8.30 -4.44
CA GLY A 31 16.17 -7.54 -3.19
C GLY A 31 15.18 -6.39 -3.24
N THR A 32 14.47 -6.20 -4.35
CA THR A 32 13.46 -5.14 -4.51
C THR A 32 12.08 -5.70 -4.84
N ILE A 33 11.07 -4.86 -4.61
CA ILE A 33 9.70 -5.08 -5.06
C ILE A 33 9.25 -3.94 -5.95
N TYR A 34 8.41 -4.25 -6.92
CA TYR A 34 7.70 -3.28 -7.74
C TYR A 34 6.26 -3.19 -7.22
N ILE A 35 5.83 -1.98 -6.92
CA ILE A 35 4.48 -1.71 -6.40
C ILE A 35 3.76 -0.81 -7.41
N GLU A 36 2.57 -1.19 -7.79
CA GLU A 36 1.70 -0.40 -8.64
C GLU A 36 0.33 -0.28 -8.00
N ALA A 37 -0.25 0.91 -8.05
CA ALA A 37 -1.57 1.17 -7.49
C ALA A 37 -2.43 1.98 -8.46
N GLY A 38 -3.72 2.00 -8.21
CA GLY A 38 -4.68 2.73 -8.99
C GLY A 38 -6.10 2.46 -8.51
N PHE A 39 -7.07 2.74 -9.36
CA PHE A 39 -8.49 2.54 -9.05
C PHE A 39 -9.21 1.81 -10.18
N SER A 40 -10.27 1.12 -9.85
CA SER A 40 -11.06 0.32 -10.79
C SER A 40 -11.67 1.13 -11.94
N ASN A 41 -11.79 2.44 -11.79
CA ASN A 41 -12.27 3.36 -12.84
C ASN A 41 -11.15 3.87 -13.76
N GLY A 42 -9.89 3.43 -13.56
CA GLY A 42 -8.73 3.87 -14.32
C GLY A 42 -8.03 5.12 -13.79
N GLU A 43 -8.50 5.71 -12.70
CA GLU A 43 -7.76 6.79 -12.03
C GLU A 43 -6.40 6.31 -11.53
N LYS A 44 -5.41 7.19 -11.64
CA LYS A 44 -4.04 6.90 -11.24
C LYS A 44 -3.81 7.22 -9.75
N ALA A 45 -2.79 6.57 -9.19
CA ALA A 45 -2.34 6.80 -7.82
C ALA A 45 -1.18 7.80 -7.72
N ASP A 46 -0.91 8.58 -8.77
CA ASP A 46 0.16 9.58 -8.78
C ASP A 46 0.11 10.51 -7.56
N GLY A 47 1.22 10.57 -6.84
CA GLY A 47 1.36 11.38 -5.63
C GLY A 47 0.63 10.86 -4.40
N MET A 48 -0.10 9.76 -4.52
CA MET A 48 -0.78 9.14 -3.38
C MET A 48 0.19 8.36 -2.50
N GLU A 49 -0.13 8.30 -1.22
CA GLU A 49 0.71 7.68 -0.20
C GLU A 49 0.51 6.17 -0.13
N PHE A 50 1.60 5.47 0.09
CA PHE A 50 1.61 4.11 0.58
C PHE A 50 2.53 3.99 1.77
N PHE A 51 2.35 2.95 2.56
CA PHE A 51 3.27 2.64 3.64
C PHE A 51 3.44 1.14 3.81
N ILE A 52 4.55 0.79 4.46
CA ILE A 52 4.88 -0.60 4.80
C ILE A 52 4.79 -0.75 6.30
N VAL A 53 4.13 -1.82 6.74
CA VAL A 53 4.03 -2.17 8.16
C VAL A 53 4.63 -3.54 8.42
N LYS A 54 5.23 -3.73 9.59
CA LYS A 54 5.58 -5.07 10.08
C LYS A 54 4.31 -5.84 10.39
N ASP A 55 4.18 -7.04 9.86
CA ASP A 55 3.00 -7.87 10.08
C ASP A 55 3.09 -8.59 11.44
N LYS A 56 3.09 -7.80 12.50
CA LYS A 56 3.00 -8.26 13.88
C LYS A 56 2.45 -7.15 14.78
N PRO A 57 1.77 -7.50 15.90
CA PRO A 57 1.31 -6.51 16.86
C PRO A 57 2.46 -5.65 17.40
N TYR A 58 2.20 -4.36 17.54
CA TYR A 58 3.16 -3.40 18.07
C TYR A 58 2.50 -2.46 19.08
N ASN A 59 3.18 -2.19 20.18
CA ASN A 59 2.68 -1.44 21.32
C ASN A 59 3.66 -0.35 21.79
N GLY A 60 4.67 -0.05 20.99
CA GLY A 60 5.70 0.93 21.32
C GLY A 60 5.35 2.37 20.88
N PRO A 61 6.34 3.27 20.94
CA PRO A 61 6.15 4.71 20.68
C PRO A 61 6.11 5.07 19.18
N GLU A 62 6.45 4.16 18.29
CA GLU A 62 6.51 4.44 16.87
C GLU A 62 5.11 4.54 16.24
N ASP A 63 5.03 5.18 15.08
CA ASP A 63 3.80 5.27 14.30
C ASP A 63 3.26 3.89 13.91
N THR A 64 1.95 3.74 14.00
CA THR A 64 1.27 2.48 13.71
C THR A 64 0.13 2.66 12.72
N TYR A 65 -0.18 1.56 12.05
CA TYR A 65 -1.41 1.38 11.30
C TYR A 65 -2.05 0.06 11.72
N GLU A 66 -3.30 0.12 12.18
CA GLU A 66 -4.03 -1.04 12.71
C GLU A 66 -3.23 -1.89 13.72
N GLY A 67 -2.51 -1.20 14.63
CA GLY A 67 -1.72 -1.86 15.68
C GLY A 67 -0.41 -2.47 15.19
N LYS A 68 0.03 -2.19 13.98
CA LYS A 68 1.30 -2.65 13.39
C LYS A 68 2.22 -1.45 13.16
N MET A 69 3.52 -1.63 13.45
CA MET A 69 4.50 -0.55 13.28
C MET A 69 4.71 -0.21 11.80
N ILE A 70 4.60 1.07 11.47
CA ILE A 70 4.96 1.59 10.15
C ILE A 70 6.49 1.66 10.07
N ILE A 71 7.06 1.06 9.01
CA ILE A 71 8.51 1.00 8.78
C ILE A 71 8.95 1.77 7.55
N PHE A 72 8.02 2.20 6.72
CA PHE A 72 8.28 3.07 5.56
C PHE A 72 7.01 3.80 5.13
N LYS A 73 7.17 5.05 4.71
CA LYS A 73 6.12 5.83 4.02
C LYS A 73 6.71 6.39 2.73
N GLY A 74 5.97 6.27 1.65
CA GLY A 74 6.36 6.81 0.35
C GLY A 74 5.15 7.24 -0.46
N LYS A 75 5.43 7.77 -1.64
CA LYS A 75 4.40 8.19 -2.60
C LYS A 75 4.66 7.55 -3.96
N PHE A 76 3.59 7.24 -4.66
CA PHE A 76 3.68 6.76 -6.04
C PHE A 76 4.13 7.87 -6.98
N ASP A 77 4.87 7.49 -8.02
CA ASP A 77 5.30 8.40 -9.09
C ASP A 77 4.19 8.68 -10.12
N LYS A 78 4.52 9.41 -11.17
CA LYS A 78 3.57 9.75 -12.25
C LYS A 78 3.04 8.54 -13.01
N LYS A 79 3.68 7.38 -12.90
CA LYS A 79 3.25 6.11 -13.48
C LYS A 79 2.42 5.28 -12.51
N SER A 80 2.08 5.84 -11.35
CA SER A 80 1.37 5.15 -10.26
C SER A 80 2.12 3.92 -9.74
N SER A 81 3.45 3.97 -9.76
CA SER A 81 4.31 2.86 -9.37
C SER A 81 5.54 3.33 -8.59
N VAL A 82 6.21 2.38 -7.99
CA VAL A 82 7.48 2.59 -7.29
C VAL A 82 8.22 1.26 -7.17
N THR A 83 9.54 1.32 -7.26
CA THR A 83 10.42 0.19 -6.94
C THR A 83 11.15 0.51 -5.65
N ILE A 84 11.07 -0.35 -4.66
CA ILE A 84 11.71 -0.15 -3.36
C ILE A 84 12.40 -1.44 -2.90
N LEU A 85 13.32 -1.29 -1.96
CA LEU A 85 13.94 -2.42 -1.28
C LEU A 85 12.92 -3.22 -0.48
N LYS A 86 13.08 -4.53 -0.47
CA LYS A 86 12.38 -5.39 0.49
C LYS A 86 12.85 -5.04 1.90
N PRO A 87 11.94 -4.92 2.88
CA PRO A 87 12.37 -4.83 4.27
C PRO A 87 13.02 -6.15 4.72
N LEU A 88 13.92 -6.06 5.68
CA LEU A 88 14.59 -7.25 6.22
C LEU A 88 13.62 -8.13 7.03
N THR A 89 12.59 -7.54 7.62
CA THR A 89 11.57 -8.30 8.35
C THR A 89 10.87 -9.31 7.41
N PRO A 90 10.73 -10.58 7.80
CA PRO A 90 10.22 -11.61 6.91
C PRO A 90 8.71 -11.49 6.61
N LYS A 91 7.97 -10.82 7.49
CA LYS A 91 6.52 -10.62 7.34
C LYS A 91 6.20 -9.14 7.38
N TYR A 92 5.67 -8.63 6.29
CA TYR A 92 5.25 -7.24 6.16
C TYR A 92 4.10 -7.10 5.18
N GLU A 93 3.41 -5.98 5.27
CA GLU A 93 2.31 -5.64 4.37
C GLU A 93 2.55 -4.26 3.76
N ILE A 94 2.11 -4.09 2.52
CA ILE A 94 2.04 -2.81 1.83
C ILE A 94 0.61 -2.32 1.90
N VAL A 95 0.43 -1.08 2.34
CA VAL A 95 -0.86 -0.42 2.47
C VAL A 95 -0.93 0.74 1.48
N PHE A 96 -1.84 0.67 0.53
CA PHE A 96 -2.15 1.79 -0.36
C PHE A 96 -3.28 2.62 0.27
N ASN A 97 -2.99 3.88 0.53
CA ASN A 97 -3.95 4.84 1.04
C ASN A 97 -4.47 5.72 -0.10
N GLY A 98 -5.54 5.30 -0.73
CA GLY A 98 -6.21 6.03 -1.79
C GLY A 98 -7.25 7.05 -1.28
N GLY A 99 -7.28 7.33 0.02
CA GLY A 99 -8.25 8.21 0.68
C GLY A 99 -9.26 7.45 1.53
N PRO A 100 -10.19 8.15 2.20
CA PRO A 100 -11.21 7.51 3.04
C PRO A 100 -12.01 6.45 2.26
N ALA A 101 -12.17 5.28 2.85
CA ALA A 101 -12.84 4.11 2.25
C ALA A 101 -12.14 3.54 0.98
N HIS A 102 -10.90 3.98 0.67
CA HIS A 102 -10.13 3.54 -0.47
C HIS A 102 -8.75 3.02 -0.04
N ILE A 103 -8.72 2.19 0.98
CA ILE A 103 -7.49 1.60 1.51
C ILE A 103 -7.47 0.11 1.17
N ILE A 104 -6.35 -0.35 0.66
CA ILE A 104 -6.10 -1.77 0.35
C ILE A 104 -4.73 -2.18 0.85
N THR A 105 -4.64 -3.39 1.37
CA THR A 105 -3.42 -3.97 1.94
C THR A 105 -3.07 -5.27 1.24
N LYS A 106 -1.79 -5.46 0.95
CA LYS A 106 -1.24 -6.73 0.44
C LYS A 106 0.04 -7.12 1.17
N LYS A 107 0.22 -8.43 1.35
CA LYS A 107 1.47 -8.99 1.86
C LYS A 107 2.57 -8.82 0.83
N GLY A 108 3.77 -8.47 1.29
CA GLY A 108 4.95 -8.39 0.45
C GLY A 108 5.77 -9.68 0.43
N PRO A 109 6.55 -9.91 -0.65
CA PRO A 109 7.43 -11.06 -0.74
C PRO A 109 8.65 -10.91 0.21
N LYS A 110 8.99 -12.00 0.86
CA LYS A 110 10.14 -12.09 1.76
C LYS A 110 11.46 -11.90 1.00
N LEU A 111 12.44 -11.27 1.65
CA LEU A 111 13.82 -11.25 1.17
C LEU A 111 14.42 -12.65 1.29
N GLU A 112 14.80 -13.25 0.17
CA GLU A 112 15.42 -14.58 0.13
C GLU A 112 16.94 -14.49 0.31
N GLU A 113 17.55 -15.57 0.82
CA GLU A 113 18.99 -15.59 1.12
C GLU A 113 19.87 -15.26 -0.09
N ASN A 114 19.49 -15.73 -1.27
CA ASN A 114 20.25 -15.48 -2.51
C ASN A 114 20.16 -14.02 -2.98
N GLU A 115 19.22 -13.24 -2.49
CA GLU A 115 19.08 -11.82 -2.82
C GLU A 115 19.92 -10.92 -1.90
N VAL A 116 20.34 -11.42 -0.73
CA VAL A 116 20.98 -10.61 0.32
C VAL A 116 22.23 -9.87 -0.14
N PRO A 117 23.17 -10.47 -0.91
CA PRO A 117 24.36 -9.74 -1.37
C PRO A 117 24.02 -8.50 -2.19
N GLU A 118 23.15 -8.65 -3.17
CA GLU A 118 22.70 -7.53 -4.02
C GLU A 118 21.86 -6.51 -3.23
N TRP A 119 21.00 -7.00 -2.34
CA TRP A 119 20.19 -6.17 -1.45
C TRP A 119 21.08 -5.26 -0.57
N LYS A 120 22.16 -5.79 0.02
CA LYS A 120 23.09 -5.00 0.83
C LYS A 120 23.72 -3.86 0.06
N GLU A 121 24.15 -4.09 -1.18
CA GLU A 121 24.70 -3.04 -2.04
C GLU A 121 23.66 -1.95 -2.34
N LYS A 122 22.42 -2.35 -2.57
CA LYS A 122 21.32 -1.41 -2.81
C LYS A 122 20.94 -0.62 -1.56
N VAL A 123 20.98 -1.24 -0.38
CA VAL A 123 20.75 -0.55 0.90
C VAL A 123 21.71 0.61 1.10
N GLU A 124 22.99 0.41 0.81
CA GLU A 124 24.01 1.47 0.95
C GLU A 124 23.70 2.70 0.09
N LYS A 125 23.10 2.49 -1.08
CA LYS A 125 22.75 3.54 -2.06
C LYS A 125 21.32 4.06 -1.92
N ALA A 126 20.54 3.53 -0.99
CA ALA A 126 19.11 3.82 -0.86
C ALA A 126 18.83 5.08 -0.04
N ASP A 127 19.26 6.23 -0.52
CA ASP A 127 19.04 7.52 0.15
C ASP A 127 17.54 7.88 0.22
N TYR A 128 16.72 7.34 -0.68
CA TYR A 128 15.28 7.55 -0.69
C TYR A 128 14.57 7.01 0.56
N LEU A 129 15.19 6.06 1.28
CA LEU A 129 14.63 5.54 2.52
C LEU A 129 14.68 6.58 3.64
N ASN A 130 15.61 7.54 3.58
CA ASN A 130 15.75 8.62 4.57
C ASN A 130 15.73 8.10 6.03
N GLU A 131 14.86 8.68 6.84
CA GLU A 131 14.65 8.30 8.24
C GLU A 131 14.13 6.88 8.45
N TRP A 132 13.58 6.24 7.42
CA TRP A 132 13.03 4.89 7.49
C TRP A 132 14.08 3.78 7.33
N LYS A 133 15.29 4.13 6.92
CA LYS A 133 16.33 3.16 6.58
C LYS A 133 16.59 2.14 7.71
N GLU A 134 16.75 2.63 8.93
CA GLU A 134 16.99 1.75 10.07
C GLU A 134 15.84 0.78 10.32
N LYS A 135 14.60 1.24 10.22
CA LYS A 135 13.41 0.40 10.39
C LYS A 135 13.29 -0.65 9.29
N MET A 136 13.67 -0.31 8.06
CA MET A 136 13.64 -1.22 6.91
C MET A 136 14.68 -2.34 7.00
N ILE A 137 15.82 -2.10 7.64
CA ILE A 137 16.92 -3.08 7.75
C ILE A 137 16.92 -3.87 9.08
N GLN A 138 15.91 -3.72 9.90
CA GLN A 138 15.70 -4.49 11.13
C GLN A 138 14.74 -5.67 10.90
N LYS A 139 15.03 -6.80 11.56
CA LYS A 139 14.12 -7.96 11.55
C LYS A 139 12.84 -7.74 12.36
#